data_e6ff3029eca592298856a5b2e42ddfe0
#
_entry.id   e6ff3029eca592298856a5b2e42ddfe0
#
_cell.length_a   1.000
_cell.length_b   1.000
_cell.length_c   1.000
_cell.angle_alpha   90.00
_cell.angle_beta   90.00
_cell.angle_gamma   90.00
#
_symmetry.space_group_name_H-M   'P 1'
#
loop_
_entity.id
_entity.type
_entity.pdbx_description
1 polymer ?
#
loop_
_entity_poly.entity_id
_entity_poly.type
_entity_poly.pdbx_seq_one_letter_code
_entity_poly.pdbx_strand_id
1 'polypeptide(L)'
;CYTAQEIEGTPIYYSSPEYQLLDNENMPDAWEGCDGNRQAGAVYDMIMPDPQPVKPYGNWNKTRIVVYNQRVIHYMNDVKVLEFQFGTPVWRALVDHSKFSKFSTSPEKCPEAYDLMLQCGKQPGYIGMQDHGYGVCFRNIRIKEL
;
A
#
# COMPACT_ATOMS: atom_id res chain seq x y z
N CYS A 1 -4.23 1.72 3.34
CA CYS A 1 -3.56 0.69 4.17
C CYS A 1 -4.46 -0.51 4.36
N TYR A 2 -3.91 -1.71 4.38
CA TYR A 2 -4.63 -2.97 4.63
C TYR A 2 -3.73 -3.97 5.36
N THR A 3 -4.34 -4.97 6.02
CA THR A 3 -3.66 -5.93 6.93
C THR A 3 -2.84 -5.24 8.04
N ALA A 4 -3.22 -4.01 8.40
CA ALA A 4 -2.48 -3.20 9.34
C ALA A 4 -2.62 -3.72 10.78
N GLN A 5 -1.54 -3.64 11.53
CA GLN A 5 -1.54 -3.86 12.97
C GLN A 5 -1.38 -2.51 13.67
N GLU A 6 -2.12 -2.32 14.75
CA GLU A 6 -2.05 -1.10 15.52
C GLU A 6 -0.79 -1.09 16.41
N ILE A 7 -0.07 0.01 16.38
CA ILE A 7 1.02 0.31 17.30
C ILE A 7 0.67 1.65 17.95
N GLU A 8 0.55 1.67 19.27
CA GLU A 8 0.16 2.88 20.02
C GLU A 8 1.07 4.07 19.66
N GLY A 9 0.45 5.21 19.35
CA GLY A 9 1.15 6.43 18.99
C GLY A 9 1.83 6.44 17.62
N THR A 10 1.63 5.39 16.80
CA THR A 10 2.27 5.26 15.50
C THR A 10 1.24 5.27 14.38
N PRO A 11 1.47 6.02 13.29
CA PRO A 11 0.57 6.00 12.14
C PRO A 11 0.46 4.62 11.51
N ILE A 12 -0.75 4.24 11.09
CA ILE A 12 -1.07 2.93 10.52
C ILE A 12 -0.20 2.55 9.31
N TYR A 13 0.25 3.53 8.54
CA TYR A 13 1.10 3.32 7.35
C TYR A 13 2.55 2.96 7.68
N TYR A 14 2.93 2.89 8.95
CA TYR A 14 4.25 2.38 9.34
C TYR A 14 4.29 0.85 9.35
N SER A 15 3.18 0.21 9.67
CA SER A 15 3.08 -1.24 9.89
C SER A 15 2.26 -1.98 8.82
N SER A 16 1.93 -1.32 7.71
CA SER A 16 1.03 -1.90 6.72
C SER A 16 1.37 -1.51 5.28
N PRO A 17 1.13 -2.41 4.32
CA PRO A 17 1.20 -2.06 2.91
C PRO A 17 0.11 -1.04 2.56
N GLU A 18 0.48 -0.10 1.70
CA GLU A 18 -0.41 0.94 1.21
C GLU A 18 -0.77 0.68 -0.25
N TYR A 19 -2.07 0.62 -0.55
CA TYR A 19 -2.56 0.78 -1.90
C TYR A 19 -2.56 2.27 -2.20
N GLN A 20 -1.64 2.74 -3.04
CA GLN A 20 -1.48 4.17 -3.31
C GLN A 20 -2.66 4.72 -4.12
N LEU A 21 -3.19 5.86 -3.66
CA LEU A 21 -4.23 6.62 -4.33
C LEU A 21 -3.82 8.08 -4.38
N LEU A 22 -3.44 8.54 -5.55
CA LEU A 22 -3.07 9.93 -5.80
C LEU A 22 -3.26 10.31 -7.26
N ASP A 23 -3.11 11.58 -7.54
CA ASP A 23 -3.05 12.13 -8.90
C ASP A 23 -1.63 11.99 -9.44
N ASN A 24 -1.42 11.05 -10.36
CA ASN A 24 -0.09 10.79 -10.93
C ASN A 24 0.50 12.00 -11.69
N GLU A 25 -0.35 12.91 -12.19
CA GLU A 25 0.11 14.04 -13.01
C GLU A 25 0.55 15.23 -12.16
N ASN A 26 -0.18 15.49 -11.06
CA ASN A 26 -0.02 16.74 -10.31
C ASN A 26 0.62 16.55 -8.92
N MET A 27 0.76 15.31 -8.44
CA MET A 27 1.37 15.05 -7.14
C MET A 27 2.85 14.70 -7.29
N PRO A 28 3.77 15.51 -6.70
CA PRO A 28 5.21 15.25 -6.79
C PRO A 28 5.62 13.85 -6.32
N ASP A 29 4.99 13.33 -5.26
CA ASP A 29 5.28 12.01 -4.70
C ASP A 29 5.13 10.87 -5.73
N ALA A 30 4.26 11.03 -6.74
CA ALA A 30 4.10 10.04 -7.82
C ALA A 30 5.39 9.78 -8.60
N TRP A 31 6.28 10.77 -8.65
CA TRP A 31 7.52 10.78 -9.43
C TRP A 31 8.77 10.56 -8.55
N GLU A 32 8.57 10.48 -7.25
CA GLU A 32 9.60 10.07 -6.31
C GLU A 32 9.68 8.54 -6.25
N GLY A 33 10.71 8.00 -5.60
CA GLY A 33 10.92 6.55 -5.51
C GLY A 33 11.61 5.97 -6.75
N CYS A 34 11.27 4.73 -7.10
CA CYS A 34 11.87 4.00 -8.22
C CYS A 34 10.78 3.49 -9.17
N ASP A 35 10.98 3.72 -10.47
CA ASP A 35 10.17 3.11 -11.54
C ASP A 35 8.64 3.25 -11.37
N GLY A 36 8.16 4.32 -10.74
CA GLY A 36 6.72 4.54 -10.54
C GLY A 36 6.10 3.75 -9.38
N ASN A 37 6.90 3.23 -8.47
CA ASN A 37 6.42 2.48 -7.31
C ASN A 37 5.67 3.32 -6.25
N ARG A 38 5.47 4.63 -6.53
CA ARG A 38 4.61 5.53 -5.73
C ARG A 38 3.41 6.05 -6.51
N GLN A 39 3.18 5.55 -7.72
CA GLN A 39 2.02 5.92 -8.51
C GLN A 39 0.73 5.23 -8.04
N ALA A 40 -0.43 5.75 -8.49
CA ALA A 40 -1.73 5.21 -8.12
C ALA A 40 -1.86 3.72 -8.50
N GLY A 41 -2.26 2.88 -7.54
CA GLY A 41 -2.34 1.42 -7.69
C GLY A 41 -1.12 0.66 -7.16
N ALA A 42 -0.01 1.34 -6.91
CA ALA A 42 1.21 0.75 -6.36
C ALA A 42 0.98 0.07 -4.99
N VAL A 43 1.85 -0.86 -4.65
CA VAL A 43 2.20 -1.06 -3.24
C VAL A 43 3.27 -0.01 -2.95
N TYR A 44 2.88 1.03 -2.22
CA TYR A 44 3.67 2.25 -2.04
C TYR A 44 5.12 1.96 -1.67
N ASP A 45 6.03 2.58 -2.41
CA ASP A 45 7.49 2.49 -2.27
C ASP A 45 8.08 1.07 -2.49
N MET A 46 7.27 0.12 -2.98
CA MET A 46 7.70 -1.28 -3.17
C MET A 46 7.44 -1.81 -4.58
N ILE A 47 6.20 -1.79 -5.06
CA ILE A 47 5.81 -2.42 -6.34
C ILE A 47 5.07 -1.43 -7.21
N MET A 48 5.61 -1.18 -8.41
CA MET A 48 4.93 -0.36 -9.41
C MET A 48 3.71 -1.10 -9.98
N PRO A 49 2.63 -0.39 -10.31
CA PRO A 49 1.50 -0.98 -11.03
C PRO A 49 1.78 -1.01 -12.54
N ASP A 50 1.42 -2.11 -13.18
CA ASP A 50 1.48 -2.28 -14.63
C ASP A 50 0.30 -3.18 -15.09
N PRO A 51 -0.59 -2.69 -15.98
CA PRO A 51 -0.63 -1.34 -16.59
C PRO A 51 -1.10 -0.24 -15.62
N GLN A 52 -1.14 0.99 -16.11
CA GLN A 52 -1.55 2.20 -15.39
C GLN A 52 -2.93 2.71 -15.89
N PRO A 53 -4.05 2.07 -15.53
CA PRO A 53 -5.37 2.45 -16.03
C PRO A 53 -6.02 3.56 -15.19
N VAL A 54 -5.26 4.34 -14.45
CA VAL A 54 -5.76 5.45 -13.64
C VAL A 54 -6.38 6.53 -14.53
N LYS A 55 -7.54 7.02 -14.13
CA LYS A 55 -8.20 8.15 -14.77
C LYS A 55 -7.67 9.47 -14.18
N PRO A 56 -7.60 10.54 -14.97
CA PRO A 56 -7.13 11.84 -14.50
C PRO A 56 -7.94 12.39 -13.32
N TYR A 57 -7.36 13.35 -12.61
CA TYR A 57 -8.01 14.09 -11.52
C TYR A 57 -9.43 14.54 -11.89
N GLY A 58 -10.31 14.54 -10.91
CA GLY A 58 -11.73 14.85 -11.10
C GLY A 58 -12.60 13.67 -11.54
N ASN A 59 -12.00 12.54 -11.87
CA ASN A 59 -12.73 11.32 -12.24
C ASN A 59 -12.72 10.28 -11.11
N TRP A 60 -13.81 9.52 -11.01
CA TRP A 60 -13.86 8.37 -10.10
C TRP A 60 -13.03 7.20 -10.64
N ASN A 61 -12.11 6.74 -9.81
CA ASN A 61 -11.37 5.50 -10.02
C ASN A 61 -11.96 4.41 -9.12
N LYS A 62 -12.19 3.24 -9.69
CA LYS A 62 -12.62 2.05 -8.96
C LYS A 62 -11.40 1.25 -8.54
N THR A 63 -11.25 0.97 -7.26
CA THR A 63 -10.14 0.20 -6.71
C THR A 63 -10.64 -1.07 -6.06
N ARG A 64 -9.84 -2.13 -6.11
CA ARG A 64 -10.13 -3.38 -5.44
C ARG A 64 -8.82 -4.03 -5.00
N ILE A 65 -8.79 -4.47 -3.76
CA ILE A 65 -7.72 -5.29 -3.20
C ILE A 65 -8.31 -6.68 -2.93
N VAL A 66 -7.63 -7.71 -3.37
CA VAL A 66 -7.96 -9.11 -3.05
C VAL A 66 -6.81 -9.66 -2.22
N VAL A 67 -7.11 -10.18 -1.04
CA VAL A 67 -6.16 -10.90 -0.20
C VAL A 67 -6.71 -12.30 0.05
N TYR A 68 -6.00 -13.31 -0.43
CA TYR A 68 -6.40 -14.71 -0.27
C TYR A 68 -5.16 -15.61 -0.15
N ASN A 69 -5.07 -16.39 0.90
CA ASN A 69 -3.93 -17.27 1.18
C ASN A 69 -2.57 -16.53 1.04
N GLN A 70 -2.47 -15.35 1.65
CA GLN A 70 -1.31 -14.46 1.61
C GLN A 70 -0.99 -13.88 0.20
N ARG A 71 -1.70 -14.29 -0.84
CA ARG A 71 -1.62 -13.70 -2.16
C ARG A 71 -2.42 -12.41 -2.21
N VAL A 72 -1.84 -11.36 -2.73
CA VAL A 72 -2.45 -10.04 -2.85
C VAL A 72 -2.50 -9.62 -4.30
N ILE A 73 -3.65 -9.11 -4.72
CA ILE A 73 -3.85 -8.59 -6.07
C ILE A 73 -4.47 -7.19 -5.96
N HIS A 74 -3.86 -6.23 -6.63
CA HIS A 74 -4.44 -4.91 -6.82
C HIS A 74 -5.13 -4.81 -8.18
N TYR A 75 -6.32 -4.21 -8.16
CA TYR A 75 -7.08 -3.87 -9.36
C TYR A 75 -7.38 -2.38 -9.35
N MET A 76 -7.27 -1.74 -10.51
CA MET A 76 -7.72 -0.38 -10.74
C MET A 76 -8.57 -0.33 -12.02
N ASN A 77 -9.77 0.23 -11.93
CA ASN A 77 -10.73 0.28 -13.04
C ASN A 77 -10.98 -1.08 -13.70
N ASP A 78 -11.13 -2.11 -12.85
CA ASP A 78 -11.31 -3.54 -13.20
C ASP A 78 -10.12 -4.22 -13.90
N VAL A 79 -9.00 -3.53 -14.07
CA VAL A 79 -7.76 -4.09 -14.60
C VAL A 79 -6.86 -4.53 -13.44
N LYS A 80 -6.31 -5.74 -13.51
CA LYS A 80 -5.25 -6.18 -12.58
C LYS A 80 -3.98 -5.37 -12.87
N VAL A 81 -3.46 -4.68 -11.86
CA VAL A 81 -2.30 -3.79 -12.00
C VAL A 81 -1.05 -4.35 -11.35
N LEU A 82 -1.19 -5.19 -10.34
CA LEU A 82 -0.07 -5.92 -9.74
C LEU A 82 -0.56 -7.13 -8.93
N GLU A 83 0.39 -7.98 -8.61
CA GLU A 83 0.17 -9.15 -7.76
C GLU A 83 1.46 -9.51 -7.03
N PHE A 84 1.33 -9.92 -5.77
CA PHE A 84 2.46 -10.38 -4.96
C PHE A 84 1.98 -11.34 -3.86
N GLN A 85 2.94 -11.89 -3.11
CA GLN A 85 2.63 -12.79 -2.00
C GLN A 85 3.41 -12.38 -0.75
N PHE A 86 2.69 -12.23 0.36
CA PHE A 86 3.28 -12.03 1.68
C PHE A 86 4.14 -13.22 2.13
N GLY A 87 5.07 -12.97 3.03
CA GLY A 87 5.87 -14.02 3.69
C GLY A 87 6.89 -14.72 2.79
N THR A 88 7.09 -14.26 1.56
CA THR A 88 8.08 -14.79 0.63
C THR A 88 9.43 -14.07 0.75
N PRO A 89 10.55 -14.69 0.27
CA PRO A 89 11.82 -13.97 0.15
C PRO A 89 11.72 -12.70 -0.70
N VAL A 90 10.88 -12.70 -1.73
CA VAL A 90 10.63 -11.51 -2.58
C VAL A 90 9.96 -10.41 -1.76
N TRP A 91 8.93 -10.75 -0.97
CA TRP A 91 8.29 -9.78 -0.08
C TRP A 91 9.30 -9.17 0.90
N ARG A 92 10.15 -10.00 1.52
CA ARG A 92 11.20 -9.52 2.41
C ARG A 92 12.14 -8.54 1.71
N ALA A 93 12.62 -8.89 0.52
CA ALA A 93 13.49 -8.02 -0.27
C ALA A 93 12.82 -6.67 -0.62
N LEU A 94 11.53 -6.68 -0.94
CA LEU A 94 10.76 -5.45 -1.19
C LEU A 94 10.70 -4.56 0.06
N VAL A 95 10.42 -5.14 1.23
CA VAL A 95 10.42 -4.39 2.50
C VAL A 95 11.81 -3.85 2.81
N ASP A 96 12.86 -4.65 2.65
CA ASP A 96 14.26 -4.28 2.92
C ASP A 96 14.73 -3.10 2.04
N HIS A 97 14.23 -2.99 0.80
CA HIS A 97 14.59 -1.91 -0.14
C HIS A 97 13.63 -0.71 -0.11
N SER A 98 12.64 -0.70 0.76
CA SER A 98 11.65 0.35 0.88
C SER A 98 11.90 1.28 2.08
N LYS A 99 11.03 2.30 2.23
CA LYS A 99 11.01 3.17 3.42
C LYS A 99 10.92 2.40 4.73
N PHE A 100 10.33 1.20 4.73
CA PHE A 100 10.09 0.40 5.94
C PHE A 100 11.38 -0.14 6.56
N SER A 101 12.43 -0.37 5.77
CA SER A 101 13.74 -0.78 6.29
C SER A 101 14.36 0.27 7.22
N LYS A 102 14.05 1.55 6.99
CA LYS A 102 14.54 2.66 7.81
C LYS A 102 13.93 2.68 9.21
N PHE A 103 12.80 2.02 9.41
CA PHE A 103 12.14 1.93 10.71
C PHE A 103 12.87 0.98 11.67
N SER A 104 13.60 -0.02 11.16
CA SER A 104 14.37 -0.95 11.97
C SER A 104 15.68 -0.38 12.50
N THR A 105 16.20 0.67 11.89
CA THR A 105 17.56 1.18 12.17
C THR A 105 17.59 2.53 12.89
N SER A 106 16.46 3.22 13.03
CA SER A 106 16.38 4.52 13.67
C SER A 106 15.71 4.41 15.05
N PRO A 107 16.35 4.85 16.14
CA PRO A 107 15.74 4.86 17.47
C PRO A 107 14.52 5.80 17.58
N GLU A 108 14.35 6.74 16.67
CA GLU A 108 13.20 7.65 16.60
C GLU A 108 12.01 7.06 15.85
N LYS A 109 12.18 5.89 15.22
CA LYS A 109 11.17 5.21 14.43
C LYS A 109 10.87 3.86 15.05
N CYS A 110 9.73 3.31 14.77
CA CYS A 110 9.21 2.11 15.39
C CYS A 110 9.83 0.82 14.77
N PRO A 111 10.82 0.16 15.41
CA PRO A 111 11.38 -1.10 14.89
C PRO A 111 10.33 -2.19 14.75
N GLU A 112 9.33 -2.20 15.63
CA GLU A 112 8.20 -3.12 15.61
C GLU A 112 7.40 -3.02 14.29
N ALA A 113 7.30 -1.83 13.70
CA ALA A 113 6.61 -1.63 12.44
C ALA A 113 7.24 -2.43 11.28
N TYR A 114 8.57 -2.53 11.25
CA TYR A 114 9.27 -3.35 10.26
C TYR A 114 8.94 -4.84 10.40
N ASP A 115 8.96 -5.35 11.64
CA ASP A 115 8.63 -6.74 11.91
C ASP A 115 7.17 -7.06 11.55
N LEU A 116 6.24 -6.14 11.81
CA LEU A 116 4.84 -6.26 11.41
C LEU A 116 4.67 -6.26 9.89
N MET A 117 5.42 -5.44 9.16
CA MET A 117 5.45 -5.49 7.69
C MET A 117 5.88 -6.85 7.16
N LEU A 118 6.89 -7.48 7.76
CA LEU A 118 7.32 -8.83 7.37
C LEU A 118 6.28 -9.91 7.72
N GLN A 119 5.40 -9.63 8.67
CA GLN A 119 4.38 -10.55 9.14
C GLN A 119 3.00 -10.31 8.51
N CYS A 120 2.86 -9.36 7.60
CA CYS A 120 1.60 -9.09 6.90
C CYS A 120 0.96 -10.37 6.36
N GLY A 121 -0.35 -10.46 6.50
CA GLY A 121 -1.14 -11.60 6.03
C GLY A 121 -1.14 -12.83 6.95
N LYS A 122 -0.36 -12.85 8.04
CA LYS A 122 -0.38 -13.95 9.02
C LYS A 122 -1.51 -13.84 10.04
N GLN A 123 -1.99 -12.64 10.27
CA GLN A 123 -3.04 -12.34 11.24
C GLN A 123 -4.08 -11.42 10.60
N PRO A 124 -5.34 -11.45 11.09
CA PRO A 124 -6.31 -10.41 10.75
C PRO A 124 -5.76 -9.03 11.09
N GLY A 125 -6.07 -8.05 10.26
CA GLY A 125 -5.61 -6.67 10.46
C GLY A 125 -6.67 -5.66 10.03
N TYR A 126 -6.41 -4.41 10.31
CA TYR A 126 -7.29 -3.30 9.99
C TYR A 126 -7.15 -2.86 8.54
N ILE A 127 -8.20 -2.19 8.05
CA ILE A 127 -8.19 -1.44 6.80
C ILE A 127 -8.32 0.03 7.19
N GLY A 128 -7.35 0.84 6.78
CA GLY A 128 -7.34 2.28 7.04
C GLY A 128 -7.37 3.08 5.75
N MET A 129 -8.13 4.17 5.76
CA MET A 129 -8.08 5.20 4.72
C MET A 129 -7.25 6.35 5.26
N GLN A 130 -6.22 6.71 4.50
CA GLN A 130 -5.30 7.76 4.89
C GLN A 130 -5.70 9.07 4.23
N ASP A 131 -5.75 10.13 5.01
CA ASP A 131 -5.77 11.51 4.55
C ASP A 131 -4.34 12.04 4.51
N HIS A 132 -3.95 12.64 3.41
CA HIS A 132 -2.61 13.22 3.20
C HIS A 132 -2.65 14.75 3.14
N GLY A 133 -3.73 15.38 3.62
CA GLY A 133 -3.90 16.84 3.65
C GLY A 133 -4.45 17.43 2.36
N TYR A 134 -4.74 16.61 1.35
CA TYR A 134 -5.40 17.01 0.11
C TYR A 134 -6.79 16.39 0.04
N GLY A 135 -7.74 17.10 -0.57
CA GLY A 135 -9.12 16.62 -0.66
C GLY A 135 -9.20 15.27 -1.40
N VAL A 136 -9.61 14.23 -0.70
CA VAL A 136 -9.88 12.89 -1.24
C VAL A 136 -11.30 12.48 -0.88
N CYS A 137 -11.99 11.83 -1.82
CA CYS A 137 -13.34 11.34 -1.62
C CYS A 137 -13.41 9.84 -1.83
N PHE A 138 -14.07 9.14 -0.93
CA PHE A 138 -14.36 7.71 -1.03
C PHE A 138 -15.86 7.48 -1.10
N ARG A 139 -16.30 6.51 -1.89
CA ARG A 139 -17.70 6.08 -1.95
C ARG A 139 -17.83 4.59 -2.24
N ASN A 140 -18.98 4.01 -1.92
CA ASN A 140 -19.31 2.61 -2.21
C ASN A 140 -18.29 1.60 -1.64
N ILE A 141 -17.77 1.89 -0.44
CA ILE A 141 -16.82 1.03 0.25
C ILE A 141 -17.51 -0.29 0.58
N ARG A 142 -16.91 -1.39 0.19
CA ARG A 142 -17.45 -2.74 0.43
C ARG A 142 -16.32 -3.68 0.83
N ILE A 143 -16.61 -4.55 1.79
CA ILE A 143 -15.75 -5.66 2.20
C ILE A 143 -16.52 -6.94 1.92
N LYS A 144 -15.81 -7.94 1.40
CA LYS A 144 -16.33 -9.29 1.22
C LYS A 144 -15.30 -10.29 1.74
N GLU A 145 -15.72 -11.14 2.63
CA GLU A 145 -14.94 -12.29 3.06
C GLU A 145 -14.92 -13.36 1.97
N LEU A 146 -13.75 -14.01 1.75
CA LEU A 146 -13.51 -14.99 0.66
C LEU A 146 -13.36 -16.39 1.23
#